data_3967ba1ecf6eb887c63321ea55df6cdb
#
_entry.id   3967ba1ecf6eb887c63321ea55df6cdb
#
_cell.length_a   1.000
_cell.length_b   1.000
_cell.length_c   1.000
_cell.angle_alpha   90.00
_cell.angle_beta   90.00
_cell.angle_gamma   90.00
#
_symmetry.space_group_name_H-M   'P 1'
#
loop_
_entity.id
_entity.type
_entity.pdbx_description
1 polymer ?
#
loop_
_entity_poly.entity_id
_entity_poly.type
_entity_poly.pdbx_seq_one_letter_code
_entity_poly.pdbx_strand_id
1 'polypeptide(L)'
;MNEYNGTSTETPEMISLMGYSLAKQSGQLKEGIVLCKKAISLNPNHAEHYLNLGRIYLLANKRELAIRIFKTGLLIRKDPRIVKELESLGIRKPPFLSSLSRDNPINIVAGKVFALLKLR
;
A
#
# COMPACT_ATOMS: atom_id res chain seq x y z
N MET A 1 17.79 -23.92 6.42
CA MET A 1 17.78 -23.45 6.29
C MET A 1 18.10 -22.90 6.26
N ASN A 2 18.08 -22.66 6.54
CA ASN A 2 18.15 -22.01 6.58
C ASN A 2 18.53 -21.39 6.29
N GLU A 3 18.85 -21.36 6.04
CA GLU A 3 19.10 -20.81 5.57
C GLU A 3 18.78 -19.89 5.22
N TYR A 4 18.48 -19.86 5.08
CA TYR A 4 17.99 -18.98 4.78
C TYR A 4 17.78 -18.13 5.71
N ASN A 5 18.12 -18.02 6.38
CA ASN A 5 17.96 -17.23 7.27
C ASN A 5 17.56 -16.15 6.71
N GLY A 6 17.29 -16.27 5.96
CA GLY A 6 16.61 -15.46 5.29
C GLY A 6 16.71 -14.13 5.23
N THR A 7 17.39 -13.83 5.63
CA THR A 7 17.52 -12.58 5.81
C THR A 7 17.55 -11.87 4.61
N SER A 8 18.38 -12.13 3.79
CA SER A 8 18.59 -11.27 2.73
C SER A 8 17.69 -11.49 1.61
N THR A 9 16.88 -12.47 1.67
CA THR A 9 16.05 -12.73 0.53
C THR A 9 14.71 -12.08 0.63
N GLU A 10 14.36 -11.51 1.75
CA GLU A 10 13.06 -10.89 1.88
C GLU A 10 13.13 -9.45 1.44
N THR A 11 12.58 -9.18 0.28
CA THR A 11 12.51 -7.81 -0.20
C THR A 11 11.24 -7.19 0.32
N PRO A 12 11.15 -5.85 0.34
CA PRO A 12 9.90 -5.23 0.73
C PRO A 12 8.73 -5.67 -0.13
N GLU A 13 8.98 -5.93 -1.41
CA GLU A 13 7.90 -6.40 -2.28
C GLU A 13 7.36 -7.73 -1.80
N MET A 14 8.24 -8.63 -1.40
CA MET A 14 7.79 -9.91 -0.92
C MET A 14 7.05 -9.77 0.40
N ILE A 15 7.49 -8.86 1.23
CA ILE A 15 6.85 -8.66 2.52
C ILE A 15 5.42 -8.16 2.34
N SER A 16 5.22 -7.18 1.46
CA SER A 16 3.86 -6.68 1.29
C SER A 16 2.97 -7.70 0.61
N LEU A 17 3.50 -8.47 -0.32
CA LEU A 17 2.71 -9.51 -0.96
C LEU A 17 2.34 -10.58 0.04
N MET A 18 3.26 -10.94 0.90
CA MET A 18 2.98 -11.91 1.94
C MET A 18 1.89 -11.42 2.86
N GLY A 19 1.93 -10.13 3.20
CA GLY A 19 0.90 -9.57 4.03
C GLY A 19 -0.47 -9.67 3.40
N TYR A 20 -0.55 -9.35 2.12
CA TYR A 20 -1.81 -9.46 1.42
C TYR A 20 -2.29 -10.90 1.36
N SER A 21 -1.37 -11.83 1.08
CA SER A 21 -1.73 -13.24 1.02
C SER A 21 -2.27 -13.75 2.35
N LEU A 22 -1.63 -13.37 3.43
CA LEU A 22 -2.10 -13.79 4.74
C LEU A 22 -3.50 -13.26 5.01
N ALA A 23 -3.74 -12.02 4.67
CA ALA A 23 -5.04 -11.43 4.90
C ALA A 23 -6.10 -12.09 4.06
N LYS A 24 -5.78 -12.32 2.79
CA LYS A 24 -6.77 -12.84 1.87
C LYS A 24 -7.04 -14.31 2.08
N GLN A 25 -6.01 -15.09 2.30
CA GLN A 25 -6.19 -16.53 2.34
C GLN A 25 -6.47 -17.05 3.73
N SER A 26 -5.91 -16.41 4.74
CA SER A 26 -6.07 -16.90 6.10
C SER A 26 -6.89 -15.96 6.98
N GLY A 27 -7.31 -14.84 6.46
CA GLY A 27 -8.08 -13.91 7.25
C GLY A 27 -7.27 -13.20 8.33
N GLN A 28 -5.96 -13.29 8.27
CA GLN A 28 -5.13 -12.66 9.28
C GLN A 28 -4.91 -11.21 8.89
N LEU A 29 -5.91 -10.39 9.13
CA LEU A 29 -5.88 -9.02 8.67
C LEU A 29 -4.85 -8.18 9.40
N LYS A 30 -4.79 -8.33 10.69
CA LYS A 30 -3.85 -7.54 11.47
C LYS A 30 -2.41 -7.82 11.08
N GLU A 31 -2.09 -9.07 10.91
CA GLU A 31 -0.77 -9.43 10.52
C GLU A 31 -0.44 -8.96 9.13
N GLY A 32 -1.43 -9.05 8.23
CA GLY A 32 -1.22 -8.54 6.89
C GLY A 32 -0.93 -7.07 6.90
N ILE A 33 -1.66 -6.31 7.72
CA ILE A 33 -1.45 -4.88 7.80
C ILE A 33 -0.05 -4.58 8.33
N VAL A 34 0.37 -5.30 9.36
CA VAL A 34 1.69 -5.08 9.92
C VAL A 34 2.78 -5.31 8.88
N LEU A 35 2.64 -6.38 8.10
CA LEU A 35 3.64 -6.66 7.09
C LEU A 35 3.67 -5.61 6.00
N CYS A 36 2.50 -5.15 5.56
CA CYS A 36 2.49 -4.13 4.54
C CYS A 36 3.06 -2.81 5.06
N LYS A 37 2.78 -2.48 6.29
CA LYS A 37 3.36 -1.27 6.88
C LYS A 37 4.87 -1.39 6.99
N LYS A 38 5.34 -2.58 7.32
CA LYS A 38 6.78 -2.79 7.37
C LYS A 38 7.38 -2.59 5.99
N ALA A 39 6.74 -3.12 4.97
CA ALA A 39 7.25 -2.95 3.61
C ALA A 39 7.32 -1.48 3.24
N ILE A 40 6.30 -0.72 3.61
CA ILE A 40 6.28 0.69 3.31
C ILE A 40 7.40 1.41 4.05
N SER A 41 7.64 1.04 5.30
CA SER A 41 8.69 1.71 6.04
C SER A 41 10.07 1.41 5.44
N LEU A 42 10.22 0.25 4.83
CA LEU A 42 11.49 -0.09 4.20
C LEU A 42 11.62 0.56 2.83
N ASN A 43 10.53 0.69 2.10
CA ASN A 43 10.57 1.28 0.77
C ASN A 43 9.27 2.02 0.50
N PRO A 44 9.17 3.27 0.93
CA PRO A 44 7.90 3.99 0.78
C PRO A 44 7.61 4.45 -0.63
N ASN A 45 8.52 4.24 -1.57
CA ASN A 45 8.33 4.72 -2.93
C ASN A 45 7.85 3.65 -3.89
N HIS A 46 7.26 2.60 -3.40
CA HIS A 46 6.82 1.51 -4.24
C HIS A 46 5.31 1.41 -4.16
N ALA A 47 4.65 1.68 -5.26
CA ALA A 47 3.18 1.76 -5.27
C ALA A 47 2.53 0.43 -4.90
N GLU A 48 3.18 -0.66 -5.17
CA GLU A 48 2.60 -1.96 -4.89
C GLU A 48 2.31 -2.17 -3.41
N HIS A 49 3.12 -1.58 -2.53
CA HIS A 49 2.87 -1.72 -1.10
C HIS A 49 1.54 -1.09 -0.72
N TYR A 50 1.21 0.04 -1.36
CA TYR A 50 -0.06 0.71 -1.07
C TYR A 50 -1.22 -0.03 -1.69
N LEU A 51 -1.01 -0.65 -2.82
CA LEU A 51 -2.03 -1.50 -3.42
C LEU A 51 -2.37 -2.64 -2.47
N ASN A 52 -1.37 -3.33 -1.97
CA ASN A 52 -1.61 -4.45 -1.08
C ASN A 52 -2.25 -4.01 0.23
N LEU A 53 -1.75 -2.93 0.80
CA LEU A 53 -2.31 -2.45 2.06
C LEU A 53 -3.76 -1.99 1.88
N GLY A 54 -4.03 -1.27 0.81
CA GLY A 54 -5.39 -0.84 0.55
C GLY A 54 -6.33 -2.00 0.40
N ARG A 55 -5.88 -3.04 -0.28
CA ARG A 55 -6.72 -4.22 -0.44
C ARG A 55 -7.01 -4.89 0.89
N ILE A 56 -6.03 -4.91 1.78
CA ILE A 56 -6.28 -5.49 3.09
C ILE A 56 -7.29 -4.66 3.88
N TYR A 57 -7.20 -3.35 3.78
CA TYR A 57 -8.19 -2.51 4.45
C TYR A 57 -9.58 -2.74 3.90
N LEU A 58 -9.70 -3.03 2.60
CA LEU A 58 -11.01 -3.39 2.06
C LEU A 58 -11.51 -4.69 2.67
N LEU A 59 -10.63 -5.65 2.81
CA LEU A 59 -11.01 -6.91 3.45
C LEU A 59 -11.43 -6.68 4.90
N ALA A 60 -10.85 -5.68 5.53
CA ALA A 60 -11.20 -5.36 6.90
C ALA A 60 -12.39 -4.42 7.00
N ASN A 61 -13.02 -4.15 5.86
CA ASN A 61 -14.18 -3.30 5.84
C ASN A 61 -13.88 -1.86 6.24
N LYS A 62 -12.68 -1.41 5.97
CA LYS A 62 -12.29 -0.03 6.24
C LYS A 62 -12.12 0.71 4.93
N ARG A 63 -13.27 0.98 4.32
CA ARG A 63 -13.28 1.53 2.97
C ARG A 63 -12.58 2.87 2.86
N GLU A 64 -12.82 3.76 3.80
CA GLU A 64 -12.24 5.08 3.67
C GLU A 64 -10.74 5.07 3.84
N LEU A 65 -10.26 4.24 4.73
CA LEU A 65 -8.82 4.11 4.89
C LEU A 65 -8.20 3.51 3.64
N ALA A 66 -8.88 2.53 3.05
CA ALA A 66 -8.39 1.95 1.81
C ALA A 66 -8.28 3.00 0.72
N ILE A 67 -9.28 3.86 0.61
CA ILE A 67 -9.25 4.88 -0.41
C ILE A 67 -8.06 5.81 -0.21
N ARG A 68 -7.80 6.20 1.03
CA ARG A 68 -6.66 7.06 1.30
C ARG A 68 -5.35 6.40 0.91
N ILE A 69 -5.22 5.13 1.23
CA ILE A 69 -4.00 4.40 0.92
C ILE A 69 -3.82 4.27 -0.59
N PHE A 70 -4.92 3.95 -1.29
CA PHE A 70 -4.84 3.87 -2.76
C PHE A 70 -4.43 5.21 -3.36
N LYS A 71 -5.03 6.28 -2.88
CA LYS A 71 -4.68 7.59 -3.43
C LYS A 71 -3.22 7.93 -3.17
N THR A 72 -2.73 7.56 -2.00
CA THR A 72 -1.32 7.79 -1.70
C THR A 72 -0.43 7.00 -2.66
N GLY A 73 -0.81 5.79 -2.95
CA GLY A 73 -0.05 5.00 -3.91
C GLY A 73 0.00 5.62 -5.28
N LEU A 74 -1.10 6.25 -5.69
CA LEU A 74 -1.13 6.90 -7.00
C LEU A 74 -0.23 8.12 -7.05
N LEU A 75 0.06 8.74 -5.92
CA LEU A 75 1.01 9.83 -5.92
C LEU A 75 2.42 9.37 -6.23
N ILE A 76 2.69 8.10 -5.98
CA ILE A 76 3.99 7.55 -6.27
C ILE A 76 4.07 7.12 -7.71
N ARG A 77 3.02 6.48 -8.19
CA ARG A 77 3.02 5.99 -9.54
C ARG A 77 1.58 5.73 -9.97
N LYS A 78 1.27 6.01 -11.23
CA LYS A 78 -0.05 5.73 -11.75
C LYS A 78 -0.19 4.25 -12.06
N ASP A 79 -0.35 3.46 -11.04
CA ASP A 79 -0.49 2.03 -11.20
C ASP A 79 -1.92 1.73 -11.63
N PRO A 80 -2.12 1.12 -12.80
CA PRO A 80 -3.50 0.87 -13.24
C PRO A 80 -4.28 -0.03 -12.32
N ARG A 81 -3.60 -0.88 -11.55
CA ARG A 81 -4.33 -1.72 -10.62
C ARG A 81 -4.93 -0.91 -9.49
N ILE A 82 -4.23 0.15 -9.07
CA ILE A 82 -4.78 1.02 -8.04
C ILE A 82 -5.95 1.81 -8.59
N VAL A 83 -5.79 2.31 -9.82
CA VAL A 83 -6.89 3.05 -10.45
C VAL A 83 -8.12 2.17 -10.52
N LYS A 84 -7.93 0.91 -10.90
CA LYS A 84 -9.05 0.01 -11.01
C LYS A 84 -9.72 -0.24 -9.68
N GLU A 85 -8.93 -0.37 -8.62
CA GLU A 85 -9.51 -0.55 -7.30
C GLU A 85 -10.36 0.65 -6.91
N LEU A 86 -9.85 1.85 -7.17
CA LEU A 86 -10.61 3.05 -6.85
C LEU A 86 -11.88 3.15 -7.67
N GLU A 87 -11.81 2.80 -8.95
CA GLU A 87 -12.98 2.83 -9.79
C GLU A 87 -14.04 1.87 -9.31
N SER A 88 -13.62 0.70 -8.86
CA SER A 88 -14.59 -0.28 -8.37
C SER A 88 -15.24 0.18 -7.09
N LEU A 89 -14.66 1.14 -6.39
CA LEU A 89 -15.27 1.71 -5.20
C LEU A 89 -16.10 2.93 -5.52
N GLY A 90 -16.28 3.24 -6.80
CA GLY A 90 -17.09 4.36 -7.20
C GLY A 90 -16.32 5.66 -7.36
N ILE A 91 -15.02 5.62 -7.25
CA ILE A 91 -14.19 6.81 -7.40
C ILE A 91 -13.73 6.90 -8.85
N ARG A 92 -14.27 7.90 -9.60
CA ARG A 92 -13.91 8.04 -10.95
C ARG A 92 -12.53 8.56 -11.05
N LYS A 93 -12.02 8.78 -12.19
CA LYS A 93 -10.74 9.34 -12.40
C LYS A 93 -10.42 10.31 -11.33
N PRO A 94 -9.55 10.02 -10.38
CA PRO A 94 -9.29 10.95 -9.30
C PRO A 94 -8.70 12.24 -9.84
N PRO A 95 -9.27 13.36 -9.51
CA PRO A 95 -8.80 14.62 -10.07
C PRO A 95 -7.35 14.93 -9.73
N PHE A 96 -6.87 14.43 -8.60
CA PHE A 96 -5.51 14.76 -8.24
C PHE A 96 -4.49 14.13 -9.17
N LEU A 97 -4.90 13.22 -10.05
CA LEU A 97 -3.97 12.65 -10.98
C LEU A 97 -3.45 13.70 -11.95
N SER A 98 -4.28 14.64 -12.30
CA SER A 98 -3.85 15.63 -13.25
C SER A 98 -2.98 16.68 -12.59
N SER A 99 -2.97 16.73 -11.30
CA SER A 99 -2.14 17.70 -10.64
C SER A 99 -0.88 17.08 -10.09
N LEU A 100 -0.59 15.86 -10.45
CA LEU A 100 0.66 15.28 -10.04
C LEU A 100 1.75 16.03 -10.73
N SER A 101 2.60 16.66 -9.96
CA SER A 101 3.55 17.51 -10.53
C SER A 101 4.82 16.76 -10.75
N ARG A 102 5.61 17.24 -11.60
CA ARG A 102 6.82 16.65 -11.81
C ARG A 102 7.71 16.85 -10.68
N ASP A 103 7.46 17.75 -9.85
CA ASP A 103 8.23 17.90 -8.70
C ASP A 103 7.94 16.81 -7.79
N ASN A 104 7.12 15.96 -7.99
CA ASN A 104 6.77 14.87 -7.21
C ASN A 104 7.52 14.75 -5.96
N PRO A 105 7.20 15.35 -4.97
CA PRO A 105 7.87 15.35 -3.74
C PRO A 105 7.68 14.06 -3.02
N ILE A 106 8.47 13.12 -3.34
CA ILE A 106 8.40 11.84 -2.70
C ILE A 106 8.53 11.96 -1.21
N ASN A 107 9.33 12.90 -0.75
CA ASN A 107 9.45 13.10 0.69
C ASN A 107 8.13 13.48 1.32
N ILE A 108 7.36 14.30 0.64
CA ILE A 108 6.07 14.69 1.16
C ILE A 108 5.13 13.51 1.20
N VAL A 109 5.18 12.68 0.16
CA VAL A 109 4.35 11.50 0.13
C VAL A 109 4.71 10.57 1.27
N ALA A 110 5.98 10.35 1.47
CA ALA A 110 6.41 9.45 2.54
C ALA A 110 5.95 9.99 3.89
N GLY A 111 6.05 11.29 4.09
CA GLY A 111 5.60 11.86 5.35
C GLY A 111 4.13 11.66 5.58
N LYS A 112 3.33 11.85 4.54
CA LYS A 112 1.90 11.64 4.67
C LYS A 112 1.57 10.19 4.93
N VAL A 113 2.29 9.28 4.31
CA VAL A 113 2.06 7.88 4.54
C VAL A 113 2.35 7.52 5.98
N PHE A 114 3.46 8.01 6.52
CA PHE A 114 3.79 7.69 7.89
C PHE A 114 2.73 8.25 8.83
N ALA A 115 2.20 9.42 8.53
CA ALA A 115 1.15 9.97 9.35
C ALA A 115 -0.10 9.10 9.30
N LEU A 116 -0.45 8.61 8.12
CA LEU A 116 -1.60 7.72 8.00
C LEU A 116 -1.39 6.44 8.76
N LEU A 117 -0.21 5.88 8.68
CA LEU A 117 0.07 4.63 9.35
C LEU A 117 0.02 4.77 10.86
N LYS A 118 0.37 5.93 11.35
CA LYS A 118 0.32 6.15 12.77
C LYS A 118 -1.08 6.28 13.30
N LEU A 119 -1.98 6.72 12.47
CA LEU A 119 -3.34 6.85 12.87
C LEU A 119 -3.97 5.56 13.25
N ARG A 120 -3.50 4.49 12.90
CA ARG A 120 -4.15 3.31 13.16
C ARG A 120 -3.56 2.43 13.75
#